data_c1caffe96b8be6067e9208e109fe6baa
#
_entry.id   c1caffe96b8be6067e9208e109fe6baa
#
_cell.length_a   1.000
_cell.length_b   1.000
_cell.length_c   1.000
_cell.angle_alpha   90.00
_cell.angle_beta   90.00
_cell.angle_gamma   90.00
#
_symmetry.space_group_name_H-M   'P 1'
#
loop_
_entity.id
_entity.type
_entity.pdbx_description
1 polymer ?
#
loop_
_entity_poly.entity_id
_entity_poly.type
_entity_poly.pdbx_seq_one_letter_code
_entity_poly.pdbx_strand_id
1 'polypeptide(L)'
;MTDRLSGVVLLPTDGASAGPPVDLSIRDGRIAEITAAADPPTRRLLAMPALVNAHDHARPLSPTSFGAADKPLETWLLRLAAMPAIDPYLGAVAALGRAARAGAGSVMAHYTRFHGPMAPIDEAKEIARAASDVGLRVTLAVFMRDRNPLVYEGEDSVLMKLPDDVRAVIETQFLSSMPGVVEQIANVEAIAAETEGALFSVQFGPSGPQWCSDALIAAIGEASRQTGRRVHMHLLETRYQRAFADRAYPEGVVERLKTLGLLTPRLTLAHCVHARPAELDAIAAAGAIIATNPSSNLHLKSGIAPISEALSRGCRVALGVDGSALDEDDDIVREMRLGHFLHAGWGFDSVIERGAWLSAIVANGRFANGAPGPGALTAGAPADILVLDLDALDRDAVMAVEPIDLVFARGSAAHVARLMVAGREIVRDGRVTGVDLNAAEGALRRHYREKMPSRAPFVEAWRDLEPAVAAHYRDGLGCC
;
A
#
# COMPACT_ATOMS: atom_id res chain seq x y z
N MET A 1 24.92 9.83 -19.06
CA MET A 1 26.00 9.61 -18.08
C MET A 1 25.87 8.18 -17.58
N THR A 2 26.99 7.49 -17.38
CA THR A 2 26.93 6.14 -16.77
C THR A 2 27.13 6.32 -15.28
N ASP A 3 26.07 6.07 -14.49
CA ASP A 3 26.18 6.06 -13.05
C ASP A 3 26.75 4.70 -12.59
N ARG A 4 27.47 4.70 -11.47
CA ARG A 4 28.10 3.49 -10.94
C ARG A 4 27.78 3.35 -9.46
N LEU A 5 27.38 2.14 -9.07
CA LEU A 5 27.28 1.72 -7.69
C LEU A 5 28.44 0.73 -7.43
N SER A 6 29.45 1.16 -6.69
CA SER A 6 30.70 0.40 -6.53
C SER A 6 30.82 -0.30 -5.19
N GLY A 7 31.46 -1.47 -5.18
CA GLY A 7 31.85 -2.19 -3.98
C GLY A 7 30.67 -2.69 -3.14
N VAL A 8 29.55 -3.08 -3.76
CA VAL A 8 28.36 -3.58 -3.05
C VAL A 8 28.30 -5.10 -3.06
N VAL A 9 27.88 -5.68 -1.95
CA VAL A 9 27.50 -7.09 -1.89
C VAL A 9 26.09 -7.24 -2.42
N LEU A 10 25.86 -8.18 -3.33
CA LEU A 10 24.49 -8.49 -3.78
C LEU A 10 23.83 -9.44 -2.80
N LEU A 11 22.57 -9.16 -2.44
CA LEU A 11 21.75 -10.06 -1.62
C LEU A 11 21.22 -11.20 -2.48
N PRO A 12 21.65 -12.46 -2.24
CA PRO A 12 21.07 -13.60 -2.94
C PRO A 12 19.64 -13.85 -2.47
N THR A 13 18.77 -14.25 -3.38
CA THR A 13 17.37 -14.59 -3.09
C THR A 13 17.03 -16.04 -3.36
N ASP A 14 18.00 -16.82 -3.82
CA ASP A 14 17.90 -18.25 -4.19
C ASP A 14 18.45 -19.19 -3.12
N GLY A 15 18.83 -18.69 -1.95
CA GLY A 15 19.43 -19.46 -0.85
C GLY A 15 20.93 -19.66 -0.98
N ALA A 16 21.58 -19.10 -2.02
CA ALA A 16 23.04 -19.11 -2.10
C ALA A 16 23.68 -18.17 -1.06
N SER A 17 24.95 -18.43 -0.71
CA SER A 17 25.73 -17.49 0.10
C SER A 17 26.05 -16.22 -0.71
N ALA A 18 26.16 -15.10 0.00
CA ALA A 18 26.54 -13.84 -0.62
C ALA A 18 27.95 -13.92 -1.23
N GLY A 19 28.08 -13.47 -2.48
CA GLY A 19 29.35 -13.40 -3.20
C GLY A 19 30.22 -12.22 -2.74
N PRO A 20 31.42 -12.11 -3.32
CA PRO A 20 32.29 -10.95 -3.09
C PRO A 20 31.65 -9.65 -3.61
N PRO A 21 32.12 -8.48 -3.14
CA PRO A 21 31.66 -7.19 -3.64
C PRO A 21 31.79 -7.04 -5.16
N VAL A 22 30.79 -6.38 -5.74
CA VAL A 22 30.69 -6.08 -7.18
C VAL A 22 30.48 -4.60 -7.43
N ASP A 23 30.74 -4.20 -8.68
CA ASP A 23 30.38 -2.88 -9.22
C ASP A 23 29.24 -3.03 -10.22
N LEU A 24 28.21 -2.21 -10.10
CA LEU A 24 27.11 -2.14 -11.05
C LEU A 24 27.26 -0.87 -11.88
N SER A 25 27.37 -1.01 -13.22
CA SER A 25 27.26 0.09 -14.16
C SER A 25 25.80 0.31 -14.53
N ILE A 26 25.33 1.55 -14.50
CA ILE A 26 23.94 1.90 -14.80
C ILE A 26 23.92 2.80 -16.03
N ARG A 27 23.12 2.44 -17.02
CA ARG A 27 22.93 3.20 -18.23
C ARG A 27 21.46 3.18 -18.64
N ASP A 28 20.91 4.32 -18.98
CA ASP A 28 19.53 4.48 -19.46
C ASP A 28 18.49 3.82 -18.54
N GLY A 29 18.69 4.01 -17.22
CA GLY A 29 17.79 3.48 -16.20
C GLY A 29 17.88 1.96 -15.95
N ARG A 30 18.89 1.29 -16.54
CA ARG A 30 19.08 -0.17 -16.43
C ARG A 30 20.46 -0.52 -15.90
N ILE A 31 20.57 -1.69 -15.30
CA ILE A 31 21.86 -2.30 -14.96
C ILE A 31 22.51 -2.73 -16.27
N ALA A 32 23.55 -2.02 -16.69
CA ALA A 32 24.24 -2.34 -17.93
C ALA A 32 25.19 -3.53 -17.77
N GLU A 33 25.92 -3.55 -16.65
CA GLU A 33 26.93 -4.57 -16.38
C GLU A 33 27.12 -4.76 -14.87
N ILE A 34 27.50 -5.96 -14.46
CA ILE A 34 27.90 -6.33 -13.10
C ILE A 34 29.29 -6.93 -13.20
N THR A 35 30.28 -6.30 -12.56
CA THR A 35 31.69 -6.76 -12.56
C THR A 35 32.21 -6.93 -11.15
N ALA A 36 33.29 -7.69 -10.98
CA ALA A 36 33.98 -7.72 -9.68
C ALA A 36 34.39 -6.30 -9.26
N ALA A 37 34.29 -6.00 -7.98
CA ALA A 37 34.71 -4.68 -7.48
C ALA A 37 36.20 -4.45 -7.77
N ALA A 38 36.52 -3.26 -8.31
CA ALA A 38 37.89 -2.90 -8.65
C ALA A 38 38.75 -2.71 -7.39
N ASP A 39 38.17 -2.12 -6.35
CA ASP A 39 38.82 -1.84 -5.07
C ASP A 39 38.01 -2.39 -3.89
N PRO A 40 38.66 -2.78 -2.78
CA PRO A 40 37.95 -3.17 -1.57
C PRO A 40 37.14 -1.97 -1.03
N PRO A 41 35.85 -2.17 -0.70
CA PRO A 41 35.02 -1.08 -0.21
C PRO A 41 35.46 -0.62 1.17
N THR A 42 35.43 0.70 1.41
CA THR A 42 35.70 1.30 2.74
C THR A 42 34.50 1.16 3.70
N ARG A 43 33.32 0.89 3.19
CA ARG A 43 32.06 0.66 3.91
C ARG A 43 31.36 -0.53 3.25
N ARG A 44 30.94 -1.51 4.02
CA ARG A 44 30.18 -2.65 3.47
C ARG A 44 28.74 -2.22 3.21
N LEU A 45 28.33 -2.30 1.96
CA LEU A 45 26.98 -2.00 1.50
C LEU A 45 26.36 -3.25 0.90
N LEU A 46 25.06 -3.45 1.14
CA LEU A 46 24.27 -4.56 0.64
C LEU A 46 23.24 -4.05 -0.37
N ALA A 47 23.35 -4.48 -1.61
CA ALA A 47 22.39 -4.16 -2.66
C ALA A 47 21.35 -5.27 -2.81
N MET A 48 20.09 -4.90 -2.86
CA MET A 48 18.96 -5.79 -3.08
C MET A 48 17.95 -5.12 -4.01
N PRO A 49 17.01 -5.89 -4.61
CA PRO A 49 15.90 -5.27 -5.35
C PRO A 49 15.17 -4.26 -4.50
N ALA A 50 14.83 -3.10 -5.07
CA ALA A 50 14.01 -2.11 -4.37
C ALA A 50 12.67 -2.73 -3.97
N LEU A 51 12.27 -2.54 -2.72
CA LEU A 51 11.01 -3.08 -2.19
C LEU A 51 9.81 -2.39 -2.85
N VAL A 52 8.70 -3.08 -2.88
CA VAL A 52 7.46 -2.60 -3.49
C VAL A 52 6.36 -2.57 -2.44
N ASN A 53 5.83 -1.38 -2.20
CA ASN A 53 4.63 -1.19 -1.41
C ASN A 53 3.42 -1.39 -2.33
N ALA A 54 2.82 -2.57 -2.28
CA ALA A 54 1.76 -2.98 -3.20
C ALA A 54 0.36 -2.58 -2.72
N HIS A 55 0.25 -1.93 -1.56
CA HIS A 55 -0.98 -1.32 -1.05
C HIS A 55 -0.65 -0.24 -0.04
N ASP A 56 -1.13 0.97 -0.32
CA ASP A 56 -0.97 2.15 0.52
C ASP A 56 -2.10 3.14 0.24
N HIS A 57 -2.22 4.18 1.06
CA HIS A 57 -3.15 5.29 0.86
C HIS A 57 -2.44 6.64 0.69
N ALA A 58 -1.12 6.65 0.69
CA ALA A 58 -0.28 7.84 0.62
C ALA A 58 -0.72 8.93 1.61
N ARG A 59 -0.97 8.55 2.87
CA ARG A 59 -1.47 9.47 3.90
C ARG A 59 -0.43 10.52 4.27
N PRO A 60 -0.79 11.80 4.24
CA PRO A 60 0.16 12.89 4.50
C PRO A 60 0.74 12.88 5.90
N LEU A 61 -0.07 12.57 6.91
CA LEU A 61 0.32 12.40 8.31
C LEU A 61 -0.29 11.15 8.92
N SER A 62 0.29 10.72 10.04
CA SER A 62 -0.20 9.63 10.86
C SER A 62 -1.65 9.85 11.30
N PRO A 63 -2.56 8.87 11.09
CA PRO A 63 -3.94 8.91 11.55
C PRO A 63 -4.09 9.08 13.06
N THR A 64 -3.14 8.59 13.85
CA THR A 64 -3.09 8.79 15.31
C THR A 64 -3.09 10.26 15.69
N SER A 65 -2.45 11.14 14.89
CA SER A 65 -2.45 12.59 15.12
C SER A 65 -3.84 13.23 15.05
N PHE A 66 -4.85 12.53 14.52
CA PHE A 66 -6.24 12.97 14.41
C PHE A 66 -7.19 12.15 15.29
N GLY A 67 -6.64 11.34 16.21
CA GLY A 67 -7.39 10.50 17.12
C GLY A 67 -7.92 9.20 16.51
N ALA A 68 -7.39 8.79 15.35
CA ALA A 68 -7.68 7.50 14.73
C ALA A 68 -6.65 6.46 15.16
N ALA A 69 -6.63 6.11 16.45
CA ALA A 69 -5.75 5.11 17.04
C ALA A 69 -6.55 4.07 17.83
N ASP A 70 -6.04 2.84 17.89
CA ASP A 70 -6.58 1.71 18.68
C ASP A 70 -8.09 1.44 18.45
N LYS A 71 -8.52 1.50 17.19
CA LYS A 71 -9.91 1.35 16.78
C LYS A 71 -10.05 0.26 15.71
N PRO A 72 -11.19 -0.49 15.69
CA PRO A 72 -11.54 -1.27 14.49
C PRO A 72 -11.67 -0.37 13.27
N LEU A 73 -11.41 -0.93 12.08
CA LEU A 73 -11.46 -0.22 10.80
C LEU A 73 -12.73 0.63 10.66
N GLU A 74 -13.88 0.09 11.01
CA GLU A 74 -15.21 0.70 10.78
C GLU A 74 -15.38 2.03 11.52
N THR A 75 -14.80 2.18 12.70
CA THR A 75 -14.77 3.46 13.43
C THR A 75 -13.52 4.28 13.10
N TRP A 76 -12.39 3.61 12.87
CA TRP A 76 -11.14 4.26 12.49
C TRP A 76 -11.27 5.04 11.18
N LEU A 77 -11.87 4.42 10.15
CA LEU A 77 -12.05 5.03 8.83
C LEU A 77 -12.91 6.31 8.91
N LEU A 78 -14.00 6.27 9.68
CA LEU A 78 -14.86 7.44 9.89
C LEU A 78 -14.12 8.56 10.66
N ARG A 79 -13.24 8.20 11.60
CA ARG A 79 -12.45 9.18 12.34
C ARG A 79 -11.50 9.98 11.45
N LEU A 80 -11.06 9.42 10.31
CA LEU A 80 -10.24 10.14 9.33
C LEU A 80 -10.93 11.40 8.78
N ALA A 81 -12.25 11.53 8.91
CA ALA A 81 -12.96 12.77 8.58
C ALA A 81 -12.56 13.97 9.46
N ALA A 82 -11.88 13.74 10.58
CA ALA A 82 -11.25 14.82 11.35
C ALA A 82 -10.07 15.49 10.62
N MET A 83 -9.50 14.85 9.60
CA MET A 83 -8.41 15.42 8.80
C MET A 83 -8.96 16.48 7.84
N PRO A 84 -8.55 17.76 7.97
CA PRO A 84 -8.93 18.78 7.00
C PRO A 84 -8.26 18.55 5.64
N ALA A 85 -8.85 19.12 4.59
CA ALA A 85 -8.24 19.15 3.26
C ALA A 85 -6.94 19.94 3.27
N ILE A 86 -5.96 19.48 2.51
CA ILE A 86 -4.63 20.08 2.38
C ILE A 86 -4.28 20.30 0.91
N ASP A 87 -3.18 20.95 0.66
CA ASP A 87 -2.55 20.99 -0.66
C ASP A 87 -2.14 19.59 -1.10
N PRO A 88 -2.65 19.07 -2.25
CA PRO A 88 -2.40 17.70 -2.68
C PRO A 88 -0.94 17.41 -3.00
N TYR A 89 -0.23 18.37 -3.60
CA TYR A 89 1.19 18.23 -3.87
C TYR A 89 1.99 18.07 -2.58
N LEU A 90 1.76 18.96 -1.61
CA LEU A 90 2.46 18.94 -0.33
C LEU A 90 2.18 17.62 0.42
N GLY A 91 0.93 17.18 0.41
CA GLY A 91 0.53 15.90 1.00
C GLY A 91 1.22 14.71 0.34
N ALA A 92 1.24 14.67 -0.99
CA ALA A 92 1.88 13.61 -1.75
C ALA A 92 3.41 13.61 -1.58
N VAL A 93 4.07 14.79 -1.60
CA VAL A 93 5.52 14.88 -1.33
C VAL A 93 5.88 14.29 0.04
N ALA A 94 5.08 14.59 1.08
CA ALA A 94 5.34 14.08 2.42
C ALA A 94 5.19 12.54 2.48
N ALA A 95 4.08 11.99 1.95
CA ALA A 95 3.81 10.57 1.97
C ALA A 95 4.81 9.78 1.10
N LEU A 96 4.97 10.16 -0.17
CA LEU A 96 5.85 9.48 -1.12
C LEU A 96 7.33 9.62 -0.72
N GLY A 97 7.71 10.79 -0.17
CA GLY A 97 9.06 11.02 0.35
C GLY A 97 9.40 10.12 1.53
N ARG A 98 8.45 9.90 2.47
CA ARG A 98 8.65 8.96 3.58
C ARG A 98 8.77 7.52 3.09
N ALA A 99 7.89 7.09 2.18
CA ALA A 99 7.94 5.77 1.59
C ALA A 99 9.28 5.52 0.85
N ALA A 100 9.76 6.49 0.07
CA ALA A 100 11.07 6.41 -0.59
C ALA A 100 12.22 6.32 0.44
N ARG A 101 12.22 7.19 1.47
CA ARG A 101 13.22 7.17 2.54
C ARG A 101 13.25 5.84 3.28
N ALA A 102 12.09 5.17 3.39
CA ALA A 102 11.96 3.86 4.01
C ALA A 102 12.33 2.68 3.10
N GLY A 103 12.72 2.91 1.84
CA GLY A 103 13.23 1.88 0.94
C GLY A 103 12.22 1.36 -0.10
N ALA A 104 11.04 1.93 -0.19
CA ALA A 104 10.07 1.60 -1.24
C ALA A 104 10.50 2.23 -2.58
N GLY A 105 10.78 1.41 -3.59
CA GLY A 105 11.06 1.87 -4.96
C GLY A 105 9.81 2.02 -5.83
N SER A 106 8.70 1.46 -5.38
CA SER A 106 7.38 1.60 -6.01
C SER A 106 6.29 1.58 -4.94
N VAL A 107 5.28 2.44 -5.10
CA VAL A 107 4.12 2.55 -4.20
C VAL A 107 2.84 2.49 -5.01
N MET A 108 1.90 1.63 -4.62
CA MET A 108 0.51 1.69 -5.04
C MET A 108 -0.27 2.51 -4.01
N ALA A 109 -0.78 3.66 -4.43
CA ALA A 109 -1.60 4.54 -3.61
C ALA A 109 -3.08 4.34 -3.97
N HIS A 110 -3.83 3.61 -3.12
CA HIS A 110 -5.28 3.55 -3.21
C HIS A 110 -5.86 4.85 -2.63
N TYR A 111 -6.19 5.77 -3.52
CA TYR A 111 -6.57 7.13 -3.14
C TYR A 111 -8.04 7.17 -2.74
N THR A 112 -8.33 7.16 -1.44
CA THR A 112 -9.67 6.92 -0.89
C THR A 112 -10.64 8.09 -1.00
N ARG A 113 -10.15 9.29 -1.30
CA ARG A 113 -10.96 10.49 -1.63
C ARG A 113 -10.07 11.58 -2.20
N PHE A 114 -10.64 12.42 -3.05
CA PHE A 114 -10.06 13.72 -3.39
C PHE A 114 -10.32 14.72 -2.26
N HIS A 115 -9.34 15.58 -1.97
CA HIS A 115 -9.31 16.34 -0.71
C HIS A 115 -9.78 17.77 -0.82
N GLY A 116 -9.87 18.31 -2.04
CA GLY A 116 -9.93 19.74 -2.17
C GLY A 116 -11.11 20.31 -2.95
N PRO A 117 -11.12 21.62 -3.09
CA PRO A 117 -11.94 22.32 -4.05
C PRO A 117 -11.46 22.11 -5.49
N MET A 118 -10.33 21.40 -5.66
CA MET A 118 -9.70 21.07 -6.93
C MET A 118 -10.48 19.97 -7.64
N ALA A 119 -10.56 20.02 -8.97
CA ALA A 119 -11.10 18.90 -9.74
C ALA A 119 -10.24 17.63 -9.56
N PRO A 120 -10.83 16.42 -9.58
CA PRO A 120 -10.09 15.18 -9.40
C PRO A 120 -8.87 15.02 -10.31
N ILE A 121 -8.99 15.46 -11.57
CA ILE A 121 -7.88 15.43 -12.54
C ILE A 121 -6.73 16.35 -12.12
N ASP A 122 -7.03 17.55 -11.64
CA ASP A 122 -6.01 18.51 -11.25
C ASP A 122 -5.30 18.05 -9.96
N GLU A 123 -6.04 17.45 -9.02
CA GLU A 123 -5.47 16.86 -7.81
C GLU A 123 -4.54 15.66 -8.18
N ALA A 124 -4.96 14.81 -9.13
CA ALA A 124 -4.14 13.71 -9.62
C ALA A 124 -2.85 14.20 -10.33
N LYS A 125 -2.90 15.31 -11.07
CA LYS A 125 -1.72 15.97 -11.66
C LYS A 125 -0.73 16.42 -10.60
N GLU A 126 -1.21 16.97 -9.49
CA GLU A 126 -0.34 17.39 -8.37
C GLU A 126 0.33 16.17 -7.69
N ILE A 127 -0.39 15.05 -7.56
CA ILE A 127 0.19 13.80 -7.05
C ILE A 127 1.25 13.26 -8.02
N ALA A 128 0.97 13.26 -9.32
CA ALA A 128 1.92 12.81 -10.34
C ALA A 128 3.18 13.70 -10.38
N ARG A 129 3.02 15.01 -10.20
CA ARG A 129 4.14 15.97 -10.09
C ARG A 129 4.98 15.66 -8.85
N ALA A 130 4.36 15.42 -7.69
CA ALA A 130 5.06 15.04 -6.47
C ALA A 130 5.84 13.72 -6.63
N ALA A 131 5.25 12.72 -7.27
CA ALA A 131 5.91 11.46 -7.60
C ALA A 131 7.16 11.68 -8.47
N SER A 132 7.07 12.54 -9.48
CA SER A 132 8.19 12.91 -10.37
C SER A 132 9.31 13.65 -9.63
N ASP A 133 8.95 14.59 -8.75
CA ASP A 133 9.92 15.39 -8.00
C ASP A 133 10.68 14.53 -6.97
N VAL A 134 9.97 13.65 -6.26
CA VAL A 134 10.58 12.62 -5.39
C VAL A 134 11.39 11.62 -6.22
N GLY A 135 10.97 11.31 -7.45
CA GLY A 135 11.57 10.32 -8.34
C GLY A 135 11.08 8.89 -8.08
N LEU A 136 9.95 8.75 -7.40
CA LEU A 136 9.39 7.47 -7.01
C LEU A 136 8.44 6.92 -8.09
N ARG A 137 8.44 5.61 -8.29
CA ARG A 137 7.43 4.94 -9.12
C ARG A 137 6.12 4.84 -8.33
N VAL A 138 5.05 5.42 -8.89
CA VAL A 138 3.74 5.45 -8.23
C VAL A 138 2.66 4.88 -9.14
N THR A 139 1.77 4.10 -8.56
CA THR A 139 0.52 3.66 -9.16
C THR A 139 -0.63 4.22 -8.36
N LEU A 140 -1.47 5.04 -8.99
CA LEU A 140 -2.63 5.65 -8.38
C LEU A 140 -3.87 4.80 -8.67
N ALA A 141 -4.42 4.12 -7.66
CA ALA A 141 -5.73 3.51 -7.76
C ALA A 141 -6.78 4.54 -7.36
N VAL A 142 -7.52 5.03 -8.35
CA VAL A 142 -8.56 6.05 -8.16
C VAL A 142 -9.76 5.41 -7.50
N PHE A 143 -10.13 5.87 -6.30
CA PHE A 143 -11.21 5.27 -5.54
C PHE A 143 -12.56 5.35 -6.27
N MET A 144 -13.33 4.30 -6.12
CA MET A 144 -14.67 4.16 -6.69
C MET A 144 -15.60 3.52 -5.67
N ARG A 145 -16.78 4.10 -5.49
CA ARG A 145 -17.84 3.55 -4.62
C ARG A 145 -19.17 4.22 -4.95
N ASP A 146 -20.28 3.56 -4.66
CA ASP A 146 -21.62 4.06 -4.91
C ASP A 146 -22.66 3.67 -3.86
N ARG A 147 -22.23 3.07 -2.73
CA ARG A 147 -23.11 2.71 -1.61
C ARG A 147 -22.39 2.73 -0.24
N ASN A 148 -23.17 2.65 0.82
CA ASN A 148 -22.74 2.48 2.21
C ASN A 148 -21.70 3.52 2.67
N PRO A 149 -22.04 4.83 2.61
CA PRO A 149 -21.07 5.87 2.93
C PRO A 149 -20.70 5.96 4.43
N LEU A 150 -21.56 5.47 5.33
CA LEU A 150 -21.40 5.57 6.78
C LEU A 150 -21.14 4.20 7.41
N VAL A 151 -22.01 3.22 7.17
CA VAL A 151 -21.92 1.84 7.70
C VAL A 151 -22.30 0.82 6.62
N TYR A 152 -22.00 -0.47 6.82
CA TYR A 152 -22.38 -1.52 5.86
C TYR A 152 -23.85 -1.86 6.02
N GLU A 153 -24.72 -1.19 5.26
CA GLU A 153 -26.19 -1.23 5.32
C GLU A 153 -26.78 -0.59 6.59
N GLY A 154 -27.93 0.01 6.45
CA GLY A 154 -28.75 0.50 7.57
C GLY A 154 -28.25 1.78 8.22
N GLU A 155 -27.79 2.76 7.44
CA GLU A 155 -27.38 4.10 7.91
C GLU A 155 -28.41 4.73 8.83
N ASP A 156 -29.71 4.58 8.53
CA ASP A 156 -30.81 5.10 9.33
C ASP A 156 -30.76 4.60 10.79
N SER A 157 -30.34 3.35 10.99
CA SER A 157 -30.23 2.78 12.33
C SER A 157 -29.18 3.46 13.21
N VAL A 158 -28.17 4.06 12.61
CA VAL A 158 -27.16 4.89 13.27
C VAL A 158 -27.67 6.32 13.43
N LEU A 159 -28.18 6.92 12.36
CA LEU A 159 -28.61 8.32 12.34
C LEU A 159 -29.76 8.61 13.31
N MET A 160 -30.73 7.69 13.47
CA MET A 160 -31.84 7.83 14.41
C MET A 160 -31.40 7.79 15.89
N LYS A 161 -30.22 7.30 16.19
CA LYS A 161 -29.65 7.29 17.56
C LYS A 161 -28.91 8.57 17.92
N LEU A 162 -28.66 9.44 16.93
CA LEU A 162 -27.90 10.68 17.13
C LEU A 162 -28.85 11.85 17.47
N PRO A 163 -28.42 12.79 18.34
CA PRO A 163 -29.06 14.09 18.50
C PRO A 163 -29.19 14.82 17.13
N ASP A 164 -30.21 15.66 16.97
CA ASP A 164 -30.51 16.28 15.66
C ASP A 164 -29.36 17.17 15.15
N ASP A 165 -28.70 17.92 16.02
CA ASP A 165 -27.55 18.76 15.68
C ASP A 165 -26.33 17.93 15.26
N VAL A 166 -26.06 16.84 15.97
CA VAL A 166 -25.01 15.87 15.64
C VAL A 166 -25.33 15.19 14.30
N ARG A 167 -26.58 14.74 14.11
CA ARG A 167 -27.04 14.11 12.87
C ARG A 167 -26.77 15.01 11.66
N ALA A 168 -27.12 16.30 11.74
CA ALA A 168 -26.90 17.26 10.65
C ALA A 168 -25.41 17.37 10.25
N VAL A 169 -24.49 17.34 11.23
CA VAL A 169 -23.04 17.32 10.96
C VAL A 169 -22.63 16.04 10.23
N ILE A 170 -23.14 14.89 10.66
CA ILE A 170 -22.78 13.59 10.09
C ILE A 170 -23.35 13.43 8.66
N GLU A 171 -24.59 13.82 8.44
CA GLU A 171 -25.21 13.82 7.10
C GLU A 171 -24.42 14.70 6.13
N THR A 172 -24.06 15.91 6.54
CA THR A 172 -23.24 16.82 5.73
C THR A 172 -21.87 16.21 5.41
N GLN A 173 -21.26 15.49 6.35
CA GLN A 173 -19.91 14.94 6.18
C GLN A 173 -19.89 13.69 5.29
N PHE A 174 -20.90 12.82 5.36
CA PHE A 174 -20.84 11.48 4.76
C PHE A 174 -21.90 11.20 3.70
N LEU A 175 -23.08 11.87 3.75
CA LEU A 175 -24.20 11.52 2.91
C LEU A 175 -24.36 12.43 1.67
N SER A 176 -23.23 12.92 1.14
CA SER A 176 -23.24 13.64 -0.15
C SER A 176 -23.51 12.66 -1.30
N SER A 177 -24.10 13.17 -2.40
CA SER A 177 -24.30 12.39 -3.61
C SER A 177 -22.99 11.87 -4.18
N MET A 178 -22.98 10.61 -4.60
CA MET A 178 -21.82 9.99 -5.27
C MET A 178 -22.01 10.06 -6.80
N PRO A 179 -20.90 10.17 -7.57
CA PRO A 179 -20.97 10.13 -9.03
C PRO A 179 -21.55 8.81 -9.52
N GLY A 180 -22.25 8.85 -10.67
CA GLY A 180 -22.79 7.65 -11.31
C GLY A 180 -21.70 6.72 -11.85
N VAL A 181 -22.06 5.46 -12.12
CA VAL A 181 -21.13 4.41 -12.60
C VAL A 181 -20.34 4.87 -13.84
N VAL A 182 -21.02 5.41 -14.85
CA VAL A 182 -20.40 5.86 -16.10
C VAL A 182 -19.42 7.01 -15.84
N GLU A 183 -19.80 7.94 -14.98
CA GLU A 183 -18.97 9.09 -14.63
C GLU A 183 -17.70 8.66 -13.88
N GLN A 184 -17.81 7.69 -12.95
CA GLN A 184 -16.65 7.17 -12.23
C GLN A 184 -15.65 6.49 -13.17
N ILE A 185 -16.10 5.66 -14.12
CA ILE A 185 -15.23 5.05 -15.14
C ILE A 185 -14.55 6.13 -15.99
N ALA A 186 -15.34 7.10 -16.52
CA ALA A 186 -14.82 8.18 -17.35
C ALA A 186 -13.78 9.03 -16.60
N ASN A 187 -13.98 9.29 -15.31
CA ASN A 187 -13.04 10.04 -14.48
C ASN A 187 -11.69 9.32 -14.34
N VAL A 188 -11.68 8.00 -14.12
CA VAL A 188 -10.43 7.21 -14.06
C VAL A 188 -9.67 7.28 -15.37
N GLU A 189 -10.36 7.12 -16.50
CA GLU A 189 -9.72 7.17 -17.83
C GLU A 189 -9.21 8.58 -18.17
N ALA A 190 -9.92 9.62 -17.77
CA ALA A 190 -9.48 11.01 -17.96
C ALA A 190 -8.25 11.33 -17.11
N ILE A 191 -8.21 10.88 -15.85
CA ILE A 191 -7.02 11.01 -14.99
C ILE A 191 -5.83 10.27 -15.62
N ALA A 192 -6.05 9.06 -16.11
CA ALA A 192 -5.00 8.27 -16.74
C ALA A 192 -4.43 8.95 -17.98
N ALA A 193 -5.29 9.48 -18.86
CA ALA A 193 -4.89 10.18 -20.07
C ALA A 193 -3.98 11.40 -19.79
N GLU A 194 -4.19 12.06 -18.66
CA GLU A 194 -3.50 13.29 -18.28
C GLU A 194 -2.24 13.06 -17.41
N THR A 195 -2.11 11.89 -16.75
CA THR A 195 -1.07 11.70 -15.72
C THR A 195 -0.14 10.52 -15.95
N GLU A 196 -0.54 9.52 -16.77
CA GLU A 196 0.31 8.34 -16.98
C GLU A 196 1.63 8.69 -17.69
N GLY A 197 2.72 8.06 -17.22
CA GLY A 197 4.06 8.25 -17.74
C GLY A 197 5.02 7.15 -17.29
N ALA A 198 6.31 7.35 -17.46
CA ALA A 198 7.33 6.32 -17.21
C ALA A 198 7.34 5.81 -15.75
N LEU A 199 7.01 6.68 -14.79
CA LEU A 199 7.01 6.37 -13.36
C LEU A 199 5.63 6.53 -12.70
N PHE A 200 4.59 6.88 -13.46
CA PHE A 200 3.25 7.06 -12.91
C PHE A 200 2.23 6.30 -13.74
N SER A 201 1.41 5.49 -13.10
CA SER A 201 0.32 4.73 -13.72
C SER A 201 -0.96 4.86 -12.92
N VAL A 202 -2.11 4.58 -13.55
CA VAL A 202 -3.44 4.69 -12.95
C VAL A 202 -4.14 3.33 -12.96
N GLN A 203 -4.87 3.00 -11.91
CA GLN A 203 -5.69 1.81 -11.79
C GLN A 203 -7.12 2.16 -11.39
N PHE A 204 -8.08 1.28 -11.68
CA PHE A 204 -9.40 1.33 -11.06
C PHE A 204 -9.26 0.95 -9.58
N GLY A 205 -9.86 1.74 -8.69
CA GLY A 205 -9.78 1.58 -7.25
C GLY A 205 -11.14 1.36 -6.57
N PRO A 206 -11.94 0.31 -6.93
CA PRO A 206 -13.14 0.02 -6.16
C PRO A 206 -12.78 -0.20 -4.70
N SER A 207 -13.48 0.50 -3.79
CA SER A 207 -13.12 0.51 -2.37
C SER A 207 -13.27 -0.87 -1.72
N GLY A 208 -14.28 -1.63 -2.14
CA GLY A 208 -14.54 -2.99 -1.65
C GLY A 208 -15.97 -3.42 -1.97
N PRO A 209 -16.31 -4.73 -1.90
CA PRO A 209 -17.65 -5.22 -2.24
C PRO A 209 -18.75 -4.58 -1.39
N GLN A 210 -18.48 -4.21 -0.15
CA GLN A 210 -19.44 -3.54 0.74
C GLN A 210 -19.72 -2.08 0.35
N TRP A 211 -18.85 -1.45 -0.43
CA TRP A 211 -18.95 -0.06 -0.86
C TRP A 211 -19.28 0.12 -2.35
N CYS A 212 -19.30 -0.98 -3.10
CA CYS A 212 -19.55 -0.96 -4.54
C CYS A 212 -20.76 -1.82 -4.89
N SER A 213 -21.69 -1.27 -5.70
CA SER A 213 -22.76 -2.09 -6.25
C SER A 213 -22.25 -3.10 -7.28
N ASP A 214 -23.02 -4.13 -7.54
CA ASP A 214 -22.71 -5.11 -8.59
C ASP A 214 -22.60 -4.44 -9.96
N ALA A 215 -23.41 -3.40 -10.21
CA ALA A 215 -23.37 -2.62 -11.45
C ALA A 215 -22.01 -1.91 -11.61
N LEU A 216 -21.50 -1.31 -10.54
CA LEU A 216 -20.19 -0.65 -10.55
C LEU A 216 -19.07 -1.68 -10.72
N ILE A 217 -19.10 -2.80 -9.98
CA ILE A 217 -18.10 -3.87 -10.09
C ILE A 217 -18.06 -4.45 -11.50
N ALA A 218 -19.22 -4.75 -12.10
CA ALA A 218 -19.31 -5.27 -13.47
C ALA A 218 -18.78 -4.26 -14.51
N ALA A 219 -19.11 -2.98 -14.35
CA ALA A 219 -18.61 -1.92 -15.25
C ALA A 219 -17.09 -1.78 -15.16
N ILE A 220 -16.50 -1.88 -13.95
CA ILE A 220 -15.05 -1.89 -13.77
C ILE A 220 -14.42 -3.13 -14.41
N GLY A 221 -15.02 -4.32 -14.24
CA GLY A 221 -14.55 -5.55 -14.86
C GLY A 221 -14.50 -5.44 -16.38
N GLU A 222 -15.55 -4.90 -17.00
CA GLU A 222 -15.62 -4.66 -18.43
C GLU A 222 -14.61 -3.61 -18.90
N ALA A 223 -14.49 -2.47 -18.21
CA ALA A 223 -13.52 -1.44 -18.52
C ALA A 223 -12.08 -1.95 -18.41
N SER A 224 -11.77 -2.74 -17.35
CA SER A 224 -10.48 -3.41 -17.21
C SER A 224 -10.18 -4.41 -18.33
N ARG A 225 -11.20 -5.13 -18.81
CA ARG A 225 -11.06 -6.06 -19.94
C ARG A 225 -10.76 -5.32 -21.24
N GLN A 226 -11.42 -4.19 -21.49
CA GLN A 226 -11.27 -3.38 -22.70
C GLN A 226 -9.94 -2.65 -22.76
N THR A 227 -9.52 -2.04 -21.65
CA THR A 227 -8.34 -1.17 -21.59
C THR A 227 -7.06 -1.90 -21.17
N GLY A 228 -7.19 -3.09 -20.57
CA GLY A 228 -6.07 -3.78 -19.90
C GLY A 228 -5.66 -3.17 -18.56
N ARG A 229 -6.33 -2.08 -18.13
CA ARG A 229 -6.03 -1.38 -16.86
C ARG A 229 -6.27 -2.30 -15.66
N ARG A 230 -5.35 -2.27 -14.71
CA ARG A 230 -5.43 -3.07 -13.49
C ARG A 230 -6.46 -2.52 -12.53
N VAL A 231 -6.86 -3.38 -11.60
CA VAL A 231 -7.82 -3.07 -10.53
C VAL A 231 -7.20 -3.37 -9.19
N HIS A 232 -7.41 -2.50 -8.23
CA HIS A 232 -6.98 -2.68 -6.85
C HIS A 232 -8.16 -2.48 -5.89
N MET A 233 -8.45 -3.46 -5.02
CA MET A 233 -9.64 -3.46 -4.16
C MET A 233 -9.34 -4.07 -2.79
N HIS A 234 -9.94 -3.53 -1.72
CA HIS A 234 -9.95 -4.17 -0.40
C HIS A 234 -10.92 -5.35 -0.39
N LEU A 235 -10.53 -6.44 0.23
CA LEU A 235 -11.40 -7.62 0.34
C LEU A 235 -11.26 -8.28 1.71
N LEU A 236 -12.41 -8.48 2.39
CA LEU A 236 -12.52 -9.30 3.60
C LEU A 236 -11.47 -8.94 4.67
N GLU A 237 -11.27 -7.64 4.87
CA GLU A 237 -10.28 -7.14 5.81
C GLU A 237 -10.71 -7.37 7.26
N THR A 238 -12.00 -7.14 7.58
CA THR A 238 -12.53 -7.29 8.93
C THR A 238 -13.60 -8.37 9.02
N ARG A 239 -13.85 -8.86 10.23
CA ARG A 239 -14.97 -9.79 10.49
C ARG A 239 -16.33 -9.19 10.11
N TYR A 240 -16.46 -7.86 10.15
CA TYR A 240 -17.70 -7.18 9.77
C TYR A 240 -17.89 -7.16 8.25
N GLN A 241 -16.81 -6.98 7.49
CA GLN A 241 -16.82 -7.17 6.03
C GLN A 241 -17.16 -8.63 5.68
N ARG A 242 -16.62 -9.60 6.43
CA ARG A 242 -16.97 -11.03 6.25
C ARG A 242 -18.47 -11.26 6.50
N ALA A 243 -19.01 -10.76 7.61
CA ALA A 243 -20.43 -10.91 7.94
C ALA A 243 -21.34 -10.24 6.90
N PHE A 244 -20.98 -9.05 6.42
CA PHE A 244 -21.66 -8.41 5.30
C PHE A 244 -21.63 -9.30 4.05
N ALA A 245 -20.45 -9.79 3.67
CA ALA A 245 -20.28 -10.61 2.46
C ALA A 245 -21.10 -11.91 2.51
N ASP A 246 -21.15 -12.59 3.65
CA ASP A 246 -21.94 -13.81 3.83
C ASP A 246 -23.45 -13.59 3.67
N ARG A 247 -23.94 -12.39 4.02
CA ARG A 247 -25.36 -12.04 3.83
C ARG A 247 -25.65 -11.57 2.40
N ALA A 248 -24.79 -10.68 1.88
CA ALA A 248 -25.00 -10.07 0.58
C ALA A 248 -24.76 -11.04 -0.59
N TYR A 249 -23.87 -12.02 -0.40
CA TYR A 249 -23.42 -12.94 -1.44
C TYR A 249 -23.44 -14.40 -0.91
N PRO A 250 -24.62 -15.07 -0.85
CA PRO A 250 -24.72 -16.43 -0.36
C PRO A 250 -23.88 -17.45 -1.13
N GLU A 251 -23.61 -17.18 -2.42
CA GLU A 251 -22.72 -17.98 -3.28
C GLU A 251 -21.23 -17.77 -2.97
N GLY A 252 -20.89 -16.80 -2.14
CA GLY A 252 -19.54 -16.36 -1.82
C GLY A 252 -19.10 -15.12 -2.60
N VAL A 253 -18.46 -14.17 -1.88
CA VAL A 253 -18.06 -12.88 -2.47
C VAL A 253 -17.04 -13.02 -3.58
N VAL A 254 -16.09 -13.98 -3.49
CA VAL A 254 -15.08 -14.20 -4.53
C VAL A 254 -15.72 -14.79 -5.80
N GLU A 255 -16.68 -15.72 -5.67
CA GLU A 255 -17.44 -16.24 -6.80
C GLU A 255 -18.32 -15.14 -7.44
N ARG A 256 -18.86 -14.23 -6.62
CA ARG A 256 -19.55 -13.04 -7.13
C ARG A 256 -18.65 -12.14 -7.96
N LEU A 257 -17.43 -11.84 -7.48
CA LEU A 257 -16.44 -11.07 -8.25
C LEU A 257 -16.08 -11.74 -9.57
N LYS A 258 -15.98 -13.06 -9.59
CA LYS A 258 -15.73 -13.84 -10.81
C LYS A 258 -16.90 -13.72 -11.78
N THR A 259 -18.13 -13.89 -11.31
CA THR A 259 -19.36 -13.77 -12.12
C THR A 259 -19.49 -12.37 -12.74
N LEU A 260 -19.09 -11.33 -12.01
CA LEU A 260 -19.09 -9.93 -12.47
C LEU A 260 -17.87 -9.59 -13.36
N GLY A 261 -16.99 -10.57 -13.66
CA GLY A 261 -15.84 -10.39 -14.54
C GLY A 261 -14.65 -9.65 -13.94
N LEU A 262 -14.64 -9.41 -12.64
CA LEU A 262 -13.56 -8.66 -11.97
C LEU A 262 -12.42 -9.58 -11.52
N LEU A 263 -12.67 -10.85 -11.15
CA LEU A 263 -11.66 -11.79 -10.68
C LEU A 263 -10.78 -12.27 -11.84
N THR A 264 -9.68 -11.58 -12.07
CA THR A 264 -8.73 -11.80 -13.18
C THR A 264 -7.29 -11.62 -12.70
N PRO A 265 -6.25 -11.97 -13.50
CA PRO A 265 -4.86 -11.69 -13.14
C PRO A 265 -4.53 -10.19 -13.00
N ARG A 266 -5.41 -9.29 -13.45
CA ARG A 266 -5.24 -7.84 -13.28
C ARG A 266 -5.76 -7.33 -11.94
N LEU A 267 -6.44 -8.16 -11.15
CA LEU A 267 -6.98 -7.78 -9.85
C LEU A 267 -5.94 -7.99 -8.74
N THR A 268 -5.75 -6.95 -7.92
CA THR A 268 -5.06 -7.04 -6.63
C THR A 268 -6.07 -6.84 -5.51
N LEU A 269 -6.05 -7.76 -4.55
CA LEU A 269 -6.95 -7.82 -3.40
C LEU A 269 -6.14 -7.49 -2.14
N ALA A 270 -6.41 -6.35 -1.52
CA ALA A 270 -5.76 -5.98 -0.26
C ALA A 270 -6.38 -6.73 0.92
N HIS A 271 -5.54 -7.11 1.89
CA HIS A 271 -5.83 -7.74 3.16
C HIS A 271 -6.20 -9.22 3.10
N CYS A 272 -7.39 -9.57 2.64
CA CYS A 272 -7.94 -10.95 2.63
C CYS A 272 -7.85 -11.67 3.99
N VAL A 273 -7.92 -10.92 5.11
CA VAL A 273 -7.74 -11.45 6.49
C VAL A 273 -8.74 -12.56 6.80
N HIS A 274 -9.97 -12.40 6.35
CA HIS A 274 -11.06 -13.34 6.59
C HIS A 274 -11.43 -14.17 5.35
N ALA A 275 -10.48 -14.36 4.42
CA ALA A 275 -10.66 -15.26 3.28
C ALA A 275 -10.68 -16.72 3.73
N ARG A 276 -11.58 -17.52 3.13
CA ARG A 276 -11.74 -18.95 3.40
C ARG A 276 -10.94 -19.80 2.38
N PRO A 277 -10.63 -21.06 2.69
CA PRO A 277 -9.86 -21.94 1.81
C PRO A 277 -10.35 -21.97 0.36
N ALA A 278 -11.66 -22.14 0.13
CA ALA A 278 -12.24 -22.17 -1.21
C ALA A 278 -12.12 -20.81 -1.95
N GLU A 279 -12.15 -19.70 -1.23
CA GLU A 279 -11.94 -18.38 -1.79
C GLU A 279 -10.48 -18.18 -2.20
N LEU A 280 -9.52 -18.68 -1.39
CA LEU A 280 -8.09 -18.69 -1.74
C LEU A 280 -7.83 -19.55 -2.98
N ASP A 281 -8.45 -20.74 -3.10
CA ASP A 281 -8.36 -21.57 -4.30
C ASP A 281 -8.86 -20.83 -5.56
N ALA A 282 -9.97 -20.11 -5.45
CA ALA A 282 -10.52 -19.34 -6.56
C ALA A 282 -9.61 -18.15 -6.95
N ILE A 283 -9.03 -17.45 -5.96
CA ILE A 283 -8.07 -16.36 -6.16
C ILE A 283 -6.80 -16.89 -6.86
N ALA A 284 -6.26 -18.02 -6.39
CA ALA A 284 -5.10 -18.67 -6.99
C ALA A 284 -5.37 -19.09 -8.45
N ALA A 285 -6.49 -19.76 -8.69
CA ALA A 285 -6.89 -20.20 -10.04
C ALA A 285 -7.07 -19.02 -11.01
N ALA A 286 -7.53 -17.87 -10.53
CA ALA A 286 -7.66 -16.65 -11.33
C ALA A 286 -6.32 -15.93 -11.57
N GLY A 287 -5.25 -16.28 -10.86
CA GLY A 287 -3.97 -15.59 -10.91
C GLY A 287 -3.99 -14.17 -10.34
N ALA A 288 -5.03 -13.83 -9.57
CA ALA A 288 -5.14 -12.57 -8.84
C ALA A 288 -4.09 -12.50 -7.72
N ILE A 289 -3.79 -11.28 -7.25
CA ILE A 289 -2.75 -11.04 -6.23
C ILE A 289 -3.41 -10.70 -4.91
N ILE A 290 -2.88 -11.23 -3.82
CA ILE A 290 -3.20 -10.79 -2.46
C ILE A 290 -2.09 -9.84 -2.01
N ALA A 291 -2.44 -8.59 -1.67
CA ALA A 291 -1.53 -7.64 -1.00
C ALA A 291 -1.76 -7.73 0.52
N THR A 292 -0.84 -8.38 1.25
CA THR A 292 -0.93 -8.48 2.71
C THR A 292 -0.35 -7.24 3.37
N ASN A 293 -1.00 -6.77 4.44
CA ASN A 293 -0.66 -5.54 5.18
C ASN A 293 -0.53 -5.86 6.68
N PRO A 294 0.54 -6.53 7.10
CA PRO A 294 0.67 -7.09 8.45
C PRO A 294 0.43 -6.09 9.58
N SER A 295 1.13 -4.96 9.57
CA SER A 295 1.00 -3.93 10.61
C SER A 295 -0.39 -3.32 10.66
N SER A 296 -0.95 -2.97 9.49
CA SER A 296 -2.29 -2.38 9.40
C SER A 296 -3.35 -3.34 9.91
N ASN A 297 -3.29 -4.61 9.51
CA ASN A 297 -4.22 -5.63 9.99
C ASN A 297 -4.23 -5.75 11.53
N LEU A 298 -3.06 -5.60 12.17
CA LEU A 298 -2.94 -5.60 13.64
C LEU A 298 -3.46 -4.30 14.27
N HIS A 299 -3.07 -3.14 13.74
CA HIS A 299 -3.50 -1.83 14.24
C HIS A 299 -5.01 -1.62 14.18
N LEU A 300 -5.65 -2.10 13.10
CA LEU A 300 -7.09 -1.96 12.86
C LEU A 300 -7.91 -3.09 13.48
N LYS A 301 -7.26 -3.97 14.26
CA LYS A 301 -7.90 -5.13 14.91
C LYS A 301 -8.59 -6.06 13.90
N SER A 302 -8.10 -6.08 12.67
CA SER A 302 -8.62 -6.92 11.60
C SER A 302 -8.28 -8.39 11.81
N GLY A 303 -7.07 -8.69 12.30
CA GLY A 303 -6.58 -10.03 12.57
C GLY A 303 -5.29 -10.37 11.82
N ILE A 304 -5.00 -11.66 11.67
CA ILE A 304 -3.84 -12.16 10.92
C ILE A 304 -4.37 -12.84 9.65
N ALA A 305 -3.94 -12.37 8.49
CA ALA A 305 -4.35 -12.93 7.21
C ALA A 305 -3.82 -14.38 7.03
N PRO A 306 -4.56 -15.29 6.39
CA PRO A 306 -4.16 -16.70 6.21
C PRO A 306 -3.12 -16.84 5.08
N ILE A 307 -2.01 -16.08 5.14
CA ILE A 307 -1.02 -15.99 4.05
C ILE A 307 -0.23 -17.29 3.89
N SER A 308 0.10 -17.99 5.00
CA SER A 308 0.72 -19.31 4.92
C SER A 308 -0.14 -20.29 4.11
N GLU A 309 -1.44 -20.30 4.35
CA GLU A 309 -2.40 -21.11 3.61
C GLU A 309 -2.55 -20.63 2.16
N ALA A 310 -2.61 -19.32 1.93
CA ALA A 310 -2.67 -18.75 0.58
C ALA A 310 -1.45 -19.17 -0.26
N LEU A 311 -0.24 -19.09 0.30
CA LEU A 311 0.99 -19.53 -0.36
C LEU A 311 0.95 -21.04 -0.69
N SER A 312 0.53 -21.87 0.27
CA SER A 312 0.43 -23.33 0.04
C SER A 312 -0.59 -23.72 -1.03
N ARG A 313 -1.59 -22.86 -1.28
CA ARG A 313 -2.61 -22.99 -2.34
C ARG A 313 -2.20 -22.35 -3.67
N GLY A 314 -0.98 -21.79 -3.75
CA GLY A 314 -0.47 -21.19 -4.98
C GLY A 314 -0.94 -19.75 -5.23
N CYS A 315 -1.50 -19.06 -4.25
CA CYS A 315 -1.80 -17.63 -4.37
C CYS A 315 -0.52 -16.81 -4.56
N ARG A 316 -0.62 -15.80 -5.40
CA ARG A 316 0.44 -14.78 -5.54
C ARG A 316 0.29 -13.76 -4.42
N VAL A 317 1.34 -13.59 -3.62
CA VAL A 317 1.32 -12.67 -2.49
C VAL A 317 2.29 -11.50 -2.73
N ALA A 318 1.82 -10.28 -2.51
CA ALA A 318 2.58 -9.06 -2.46
C ALA A 318 2.49 -8.44 -1.05
N LEU A 319 3.35 -7.47 -0.74
CA LEU A 319 3.40 -6.78 0.54
C LEU A 319 2.95 -5.34 0.39
N GLY A 320 2.09 -4.86 1.28
CA GLY A 320 1.70 -3.46 1.43
C GLY A 320 1.95 -2.95 2.85
N VAL A 321 2.04 -1.64 2.99
CA VAL A 321 2.19 -0.94 4.28
C VAL A 321 0.86 -0.36 4.75
N ASP A 322 -0.03 -0.03 3.82
CA ASP A 322 -1.34 0.59 4.05
C ASP A 322 -1.26 1.96 4.78
N GLY A 323 -0.11 2.62 4.67
CA GLY A 323 0.15 3.92 5.26
C GLY A 323 0.16 3.93 6.80
N SER A 324 0.35 2.77 7.43
CA SER A 324 0.27 2.59 8.89
C SER A 324 1.26 1.55 9.40
N ALA A 325 2.45 1.44 8.80
CA ALA A 325 3.49 0.55 9.33
C ALA A 325 3.56 0.62 10.87
N LEU A 326 4.12 -0.39 11.51
CA LEU A 326 4.02 -0.62 12.96
C LEU A 326 4.27 0.63 13.83
N ASP A 327 5.18 1.52 13.41
CA ASP A 327 5.48 2.78 14.09
C ASP A 327 4.93 4.02 13.33
N GLU A 328 3.98 3.83 12.40
CA GLU A 328 3.40 4.86 11.53
C GLU A 328 4.45 5.66 10.73
N ASP A 329 5.53 4.99 10.30
CA ASP A 329 6.72 5.59 9.67
C ASP A 329 7.00 5.08 8.25
N ASP A 330 6.08 4.31 7.67
CA ASP A 330 6.14 3.72 6.33
C ASP A 330 7.34 2.74 6.11
N ASP A 331 7.92 2.17 7.19
CA ASP A 331 9.09 1.27 7.12
C ASP A 331 8.75 -0.08 6.47
N ILE A 332 8.88 -0.14 5.14
CA ILE A 332 8.61 -1.35 4.36
C ILE A 332 9.65 -2.45 4.61
N VAL A 333 10.87 -2.12 5.04
CA VAL A 333 11.89 -3.13 5.38
C VAL A 333 11.47 -3.89 6.64
N ARG A 334 10.95 -3.18 7.65
CA ARG A 334 10.39 -3.79 8.85
C ARG A 334 9.11 -4.55 8.53
N GLU A 335 8.24 -4.02 7.67
CA GLU A 335 7.01 -4.66 7.24
C GLU A 335 7.29 -6.00 6.53
N MET A 336 8.30 -6.06 5.66
CA MET A 336 8.76 -7.29 5.02
C MET A 336 9.14 -8.37 6.05
N ARG A 337 9.86 -7.98 7.10
CA ARG A 337 10.27 -8.88 8.17
C ARG A 337 9.07 -9.36 9.00
N LEU A 338 8.18 -8.43 9.38
CA LEU A 338 6.97 -8.74 10.13
C LEU A 338 6.09 -9.72 9.35
N GLY A 339 5.90 -9.49 8.05
CA GLY A 339 5.15 -10.40 7.18
C GLY A 339 5.77 -11.79 7.15
N HIS A 340 7.10 -11.90 7.05
CA HIS A 340 7.77 -13.20 7.11
C HIS A 340 7.58 -13.87 8.48
N PHE A 341 7.79 -13.16 9.59
CA PHE A 341 7.64 -13.75 10.93
C PHE A 341 6.22 -14.25 11.20
N LEU A 342 5.21 -13.58 10.67
CA LEU A 342 3.82 -14.01 10.84
C LEU A 342 3.42 -15.19 9.94
N HIS A 343 4.07 -15.34 8.79
CA HIS A 343 3.53 -16.19 7.72
C HIS A 343 4.49 -17.28 7.21
N ALA A 344 5.76 -17.31 7.64
CA ALA A 344 6.73 -18.28 7.12
C ALA A 344 6.64 -19.70 7.72
N GLY A 345 5.77 -19.90 8.70
CA GLY A 345 5.62 -21.19 9.40
C GLY A 345 6.06 -21.13 10.85
N TRP A 346 5.90 -22.23 11.58
CA TRP A 346 6.16 -22.36 13.01
C TRP A 346 7.03 -23.58 13.31
N GLY A 347 7.90 -23.48 14.32
CA GLY A 347 8.79 -24.56 14.73
C GLY A 347 9.81 -24.89 13.63
N PHE A 348 9.84 -26.15 13.21
CA PHE A 348 10.70 -26.64 12.11
C PHE A 348 9.98 -26.70 10.76
N ASP A 349 8.69 -26.30 10.70
CA ASP A 349 7.87 -26.35 9.51
C ASP A 349 7.91 -24.99 8.82
N SER A 350 8.73 -24.85 7.76
CA SER A 350 8.82 -23.65 6.93
C SER A 350 7.84 -23.74 5.77
N VAL A 351 7.06 -22.68 5.58
CA VAL A 351 6.16 -22.52 4.41
C VAL A 351 6.89 -21.79 3.29
N ILE A 352 7.73 -20.82 3.63
CA ILE A 352 8.51 -20.04 2.67
C ILE A 352 9.83 -19.55 3.31
N GLU A 353 10.92 -19.77 2.61
CA GLU A 353 12.23 -19.27 3.01
C GLU A 353 12.38 -17.76 2.75
N ARG A 354 13.29 -17.10 3.49
CA ARG A 354 13.48 -15.63 3.44
C ARG A 354 13.77 -15.11 2.04
N GLY A 355 14.63 -15.78 1.28
CA GLY A 355 14.95 -15.39 -0.10
C GLY A 355 13.75 -15.52 -1.04
N ALA A 356 13.01 -16.64 -0.92
CA ALA A 356 11.81 -16.87 -1.70
C ALA A 356 10.68 -15.87 -1.34
N TRP A 357 10.53 -15.55 -0.04
CA TRP A 357 9.61 -14.50 0.42
C TRP A 357 9.95 -13.15 -0.20
N LEU A 358 11.23 -12.71 -0.09
CA LEU A 358 11.69 -11.45 -0.69
C LEU A 358 11.45 -11.42 -2.19
N SER A 359 11.82 -12.49 -2.91
CA SER A 359 11.59 -12.58 -4.36
C SER A 359 10.11 -12.50 -4.71
N ALA A 360 9.25 -13.20 -3.97
CA ALA A 360 7.81 -13.24 -4.21
C ALA A 360 7.16 -11.86 -4.02
N ILE A 361 7.43 -11.20 -2.89
CA ILE A 361 6.81 -9.88 -2.60
C ILE A 361 7.28 -8.81 -3.58
N VAL A 362 8.55 -8.84 -4.00
CA VAL A 362 9.07 -7.90 -4.99
C VAL A 362 8.44 -8.17 -6.36
N ALA A 363 8.50 -9.40 -6.86
CA ALA A 363 8.00 -9.74 -8.20
C ALA A 363 6.49 -9.53 -8.31
N ASN A 364 5.72 -10.01 -7.32
CA ASN A 364 4.26 -9.86 -7.31
C ASN A 364 3.84 -8.41 -7.06
N GLY A 365 4.55 -7.68 -6.20
CA GLY A 365 4.32 -6.26 -5.98
C GLY A 365 4.58 -5.44 -7.26
N ARG A 366 5.68 -5.70 -7.97
CA ARG A 366 5.96 -5.06 -9.27
C ARG A 366 4.86 -5.35 -10.29
N PHE A 367 4.41 -6.60 -10.35
CA PHE A 367 3.31 -6.97 -11.23
C PHE A 367 2.01 -6.26 -10.81
N ALA A 368 1.67 -6.20 -9.51
CA ALA A 368 0.50 -5.49 -9.00
C ALA A 368 0.52 -4.00 -9.37
N ASN A 369 1.67 -3.36 -9.23
CA ASN A 369 1.86 -1.94 -9.54
C ASN A 369 2.12 -1.66 -11.03
N GLY A 370 2.15 -2.69 -11.91
CA GLY A 370 2.46 -2.51 -13.33
C GLY A 370 3.89 -2.08 -13.62
N ALA A 371 4.82 -2.27 -12.68
CA ALA A 371 6.23 -1.95 -12.86
C ALA A 371 6.95 -2.96 -13.77
N PRO A 372 7.93 -2.55 -14.57
CA PRO A 372 8.58 -3.42 -15.56
C PRO A 372 9.50 -4.46 -14.88
N GLY A 373 9.39 -5.71 -15.32
CA GLY A 373 10.26 -6.82 -14.93
C GLY A 373 10.06 -7.34 -13.50
N PRO A 374 10.70 -8.46 -13.13
CA PRO A 374 10.49 -9.11 -11.84
C PRO A 374 11.26 -8.46 -10.67
N GLY A 375 12.16 -7.50 -10.95
CA GLY A 375 12.97 -6.82 -9.93
C GLY A 375 14.28 -7.51 -9.58
N ALA A 376 14.75 -8.47 -10.37
CA ALA A 376 16.06 -9.10 -10.13
C ALA A 376 17.21 -8.12 -10.46
N LEU A 377 18.31 -8.20 -9.69
CA LEU A 377 19.54 -7.44 -9.97
C LEU A 377 20.41 -8.19 -10.98
N THR A 378 20.06 -8.09 -12.24
CA THR A 378 20.77 -8.72 -13.37
C THR A 378 21.04 -7.72 -14.48
N ALA A 379 22.04 -7.98 -15.31
CA ALA A 379 22.30 -7.15 -16.49
C ALA A 379 21.06 -7.06 -17.37
N GLY A 380 20.75 -5.86 -17.86
CA GLY A 380 19.54 -5.53 -18.63
C GLY A 380 18.29 -5.23 -17.80
N ALA A 381 18.26 -5.57 -16.51
CA ALA A 381 17.11 -5.26 -15.64
C ALA A 381 17.00 -3.76 -15.33
N PRO A 382 15.79 -3.24 -15.04
CA PRO A 382 15.63 -1.88 -14.51
C PRO A 382 16.50 -1.69 -13.26
N ALA A 383 17.18 -0.55 -13.15
CA ALA A 383 18.01 -0.21 -12.01
C ALA A 383 17.13 0.35 -10.87
N ASP A 384 16.25 -0.49 -10.32
CA ASP A 384 15.46 -0.24 -9.13
C ASP A 384 16.14 -0.99 -7.96
N ILE A 385 17.01 -0.30 -7.22
CA ILE A 385 17.98 -0.90 -6.30
C ILE A 385 17.88 -0.24 -4.93
N LEU A 386 17.64 -1.06 -3.89
CA LEU A 386 17.77 -0.67 -2.50
C LEU A 386 19.16 -1.06 -1.99
N VAL A 387 19.86 -0.13 -1.37
CA VAL A 387 21.16 -0.36 -0.75
C VAL A 387 21.07 -0.12 0.75
N LEU A 388 21.41 -1.14 1.51
CA LEU A 388 21.44 -1.10 2.97
C LEU A 388 22.88 -0.98 3.48
N ASP A 389 23.06 -0.36 4.62
CA ASP A 389 24.30 -0.31 5.37
C ASP A 389 24.57 -1.66 6.07
N LEU A 390 25.44 -2.47 5.48
CA LEU A 390 25.75 -3.80 6.00
C LEU A 390 26.59 -3.72 7.30
N ASP A 391 27.41 -2.69 7.48
CA ASP A 391 28.16 -2.50 8.73
C ASP A 391 27.21 -2.17 9.89
N ALA A 392 26.19 -1.35 9.66
CA ALA A 392 25.18 -1.06 10.68
C ALA A 392 24.30 -2.28 11.00
N LEU A 393 23.98 -3.12 10.00
CA LEU A 393 23.25 -4.38 10.19
C LEU A 393 24.10 -5.38 10.99
N ASP A 394 25.39 -5.51 10.66
CA ASP A 394 26.36 -6.42 11.29
C ASP A 394 27.16 -5.71 12.38
N ARG A 395 26.49 -4.91 13.19
CA ARG A 395 27.12 -4.01 14.19
C ARG A 395 28.02 -4.69 15.22
N ASP A 396 27.78 -5.97 15.48
CA ASP A 396 28.55 -6.74 16.46
C ASP A 396 29.78 -7.42 15.80
N ALA A 397 29.68 -7.79 14.53
CA ALA A 397 30.74 -8.37 13.69
C ALA A 397 31.60 -9.47 14.38
N VAL A 398 30.95 -10.36 15.16
CA VAL A 398 31.64 -11.38 15.97
C VAL A 398 32.07 -12.59 15.12
N MET A 399 31.23 -12.95 14.15
CA MET A 399 31.50 -14.03 13.20
C MET A 399 30.82 -13.72 11.87
N ALA A 400 31.20 -14.42 10.82
CA ALA A 400 30.52 -14.28 9.52
C ALA A 400 29.08 -14.77 9.61
N VAL A 401 28.13 -13.91 9.22
CA VAL A 401 26.69 -14.18 9.14
C VAL A 401 26.23 -13.82 7.74
N GLU A 402 25.35 -14.65 7.15
CA GLU A 402 24.79 -14.36 5.84
C GLU A 402 23.99 -13.05 5.87
N PRO A 403 24.18 -12.16 4.89
CA PRO A 403 23.49 -10.86 4.86
C PRO A 403 21.98 -10.94 4.93
N ILE A 404 21.38 -12.00 4.37
CA ILE A 404 19.92 -12.20 4.44
C ILE A 404 19.45 -12.40 5.88
N ASP A 405 20.22 -13.08 6.70
CA ASP A 405 19.91 -13.30 8.12
C ASP A 405 19.95 -11.98 8.89
N LEU A 406 20.94 -11.14 8.60
CA LEU A 406 21.07 -9.81 9.21
C LEU A 406 19.90 -8.90 8.80
N VAL A 407 19.51 -8.91 7.51
CA VAL A 407 18.36 -8.14 7.01
C VAL A 407 17.08 -8.56 7.73
N PHE A 408 16.80 -9.86 7.81
CA PHE A 408 15.59 -10.35 8.48
C PHE A 408 15.64 -10.24 10.01
N ALA A 409 16.81 -10.27 10.61
CA ALA A 409 16.95 -10.07 12.06
C ALA A 409 16.82 -8.58 12.47
N ARG A 410 17.41 -7.65 11.71
CA ARG A 410 17.66 -6.27 12.18
C ARG A 410 17.23 -5.18 11.17
N GLY A 411 16.95 -5.51 9.91
CA GLY A 411 16.66 -4.55 8.85
C GLY A 411 15.51 -3.60 9.19
N SER A 412 15.68 -2.33 8.87
CA SER A 412 14.68 -1.27 9.01
C SER A 412 15.04 -0.09 8.11
N ALA A 413 14.15 0.89 8.00
CA ALA A 413 14.39 2.14 7.28
C ALA A 413 15.69 2.86 7.72
N ALA A 414 16.08 2.72 9.00
CA ALA A 414 17.33 3.31 9.52
C ALA A 414 18.61 2.79 8.84
N HIS A 415 18.55 1.63 8.19
CA HIS A 415 19.67 1.04 7.47
C HIS A 415 19.69 1.40 5.98
N VAL A 416 18.72 2.17 5.48
CA VAL A 416 18.68 2.57 4.08
C VAL A 416 19.79 3.60 3.81
N ALA A 417 20.82 3.15 3.10
CA ALA A 417 21.93 4.00 2.67
C ALA A 417 21.59 4.71 1.36
N ARG A 418 21.04 3.97 0.37
CA ARG A 418 20.68 4.52 -0.94
C ARG A 418 19.44 3.83 -1.51
N LEU A 419 18.67 4.55 -2.30
CA LEU A 419 17.59 4.00 -3.12
C LEU A 419 17.69 4.57 -4.54
N MET A 420 17.68 3.66 -5.51
CA MET A 420 17.65 4.02 -6.93
C MET A 420 16.35 3.53 -7.55
N VAL A 421 15.74 4.36 -8.40
CA VAL A 421 14.54 4.03 -9.19
C VAL A 421 14.79 4.41 -10.64
N ALA A 422 14.65 3.46 -11.56
CA ALA A 422 14.96 3.64 -12.97
C ALA A 422 16.36 4.30 -13.18
N GLY A 423 17.34 3.89 -12.35
CA GLY A 423 18.71 4.40 -12.41
C GLY A 423 18.94 5.76 -11.77
N ARG A 424 17.91 6.49 -11.37
CA ARG A 424 18.03 7.75 -10.62
C ARG A 424 18.18 7.45 -9.13
N GLU A 425 19.21 8.00 -8.49
CA GLU A 425 19.34 7.95 -7.03
C GLU A 425 18.38 8.93 -6.38
N ILE A 426 17.35 8.40 -5.70
CA ILE A 426 16.27 9.19 -5.07
C ILE A 426 16.40 9.30 -3.55
N VAL A 427 17.21 8.42 -2.95
CA VAL A 427 17.60 8.51 -1.52
C VAL A 427 19.11 8.31 -1.40
N ARG A 428 19.75 9.15 -0.60
CA ARG A 428 21.16 9.06 -0.21
C ARG A 428 21.30 9.36 1.28
N ASP A 429 21.93 8.46 2.03
CA ASP A 429 22.19 8.59 3.47
C ASP A 429 20.96 9.05 4.27
N GLY A 430 19.83 8.36 4.05
CA GLY A 430 18.56 8.63 4.72
C GLY A 430 17.83 9.92 4.28
N ARG A 431 18.29 10.58 3.20
CA ARG A 431 17.69 11.81 2.67
C ARG A 431 17.16 11.62 1.27
N VAL A 432 15.94 12.10 1.03
CA VAL A 432 15.37 12.17 -0.33
C VAL A 432 16.12 13.26 -1.11
N THR A 433 16.55 12.93 -2.34
CA THR A 433 17.42 13.83 -3.12
C THR A 433 16.65 14.85 -3.95
N GLY A 434 15.41 14.54 -4.33
CA GLY A 434 14.61 15.37 -5.25
C GLY A 434 13.80 16.48 -4.58
N VAL A 435 13.57 16.37 -3.26
CA VAL A 435 12.75 17.31 -2.48
C VAL A 435 13.33 17.50 -1.08
N ASP A 436 13.06 18.64 -0.46
CA ASP A 436 13.30 18.84 0.98
C ASP A 436 12.13 18.28 1.79
N LEU A 437 12.20 16.99 2.10
CA LEU A 437 11.14 16.29 2.84
C LEU A 437 10.89 16.91 4.22
N ASN A 438 11.94 17.36 4.93
CA ASN A 438 11.78 17.94 6.26
C ASN A 438 11.02 19.28 6.20
N ALA A 439 11.32 20.10 5.21
CA ALA A 439 10.59 21.35 4.96
C ALA A 439 9.13 21.10 4.59
N ALA A 440 8.87 20.09 3.72
CA ALA A 440 7.53 19.70 3.31
C ALA A 440 6.70 19.19 4.51
N GLU A 441 7.24 18.29 5.31
CA GLU A 441 6.57 17.79 6.52
C GLU A 441 6.33 18.91 7.55
N GLY A 442 7.27 19.85 7.69
CA GLY A 442 7.11 21.03 8.54
C GLY A 442 5.98 21.95 8.08
N ALA A 443 5.90 22.22 6.78
CA ALA A 443 4.83 23.02 6.17
C ALA A 443 3.48 22.32 6.33
N LEU A 444 3.42 21.01 6.10
CA LEU A 444 2.24 20.20 6.25
C LEU A 444 1.67 20.24 7.67
N ARG A 445 2.53 20.07 8.69
CA ARG A 445 2.11 20.16 10.10
C ARG A 445 1.57 21.53 10.47
N ARG A 446 2.15 22.64 9.95
CA ARG A 446 1.61 24.00 10.16
C ARG A 446 0.24 24.13 9.53
N HIS A 447 0.09 23.72 8.27
CA HIS A 447 -1.17 23.80 7.53
C HIS A 447 -2.30 23.04 8.23
N TYR A 448 -2.03 21.82 8.73
CA TYR A 448 -3.03 21.06 9.50
C TYR A 448 -3.43 21.79 10.79
N ARG A 449 -2.47 22.34 11.57
CA ARG A 449 -2.79 23.09 12.80
C ARG A 449 -3.66 24.31 12.51
N GLU A 450 -3.39 25.03 11.45
CA GLU A 450 -4.16 26.21 11.03
C GLU A 450 -5.60 25.83 10.63
N LYS A 451 -5.79 24.67 10.01
CA LYS A 451 -7.10 24.23 9.52
C LYS A 451 -7.91 23.41 10.53
N MET A 452 -7.31 22.88 11.58
CA MET A 452 -8.00 22.06 12.60
C MET A 452 -9.27 22.71 13.18
N PRO A 453 -9.33 24.04 13.45
CA PRO A 453 -10.56 24.65 13.97
C PRO A 453 -11.78 24.43 13.08
N SER A 454 -11.61 24.30 11.76
CA SER A 454 -12.72 24.02 10.85
C SER A 454 -13.34 22.62 11.04
N ARG A 455 -12.65 21.72 11.74
CA ARG A 455 -13.11 20.35 12.00
C ARG A 455 -13.75 20.18 13.39
N ALA A 456 -13.80 21.26 14.19
CA ALA A 456 -14.35 21.20 15.55
C ALA A 456 -15.78 20.61 15.61
N PRO A 457 -16.73 20.98 14.72
CA PRO A 457 -18.07 20.39 14.76
C PRO A 457 -18.06 18.86 14.61
N PHE A 458 -17.24 18.33 13.69
CA PHE A 458 -17.11 16.88 13.53
C PHE A 458 -16.41 16.22 14.73
N VAL A 459 -15.37 16.85 15.29
CA VAL A 459 -14.64 16.33 16.46
C VAL A 459 -15.56 16.26 17.70
N GLU A 460 -16.48 17.21 17.85
CA GLU A 460 -17.50 17.20 18.91
C GLU A 460 -18.55 16.10 18.65
N ALA A 461 -19.08 16.03 17.42
CA ALA A 461 -20.06 15.02 17.02
C ALA A 461 -19.54 13.58 17.14
N TRP A 462 -18.24 13.39 17.10
CA TRP A 462 -17.61 12.07 17.21
C TRP A 462 -17.95 11.33 18.50
N ARG A 463 -18.19 12.03 19.59
CA ARG A 463 -18.51 11.44 20.92
C ARG A 463 -19.82 10.63 20.88
N ASP A 464 -20.76 11.06 20.06
CA ASP A 464 -22.04 10.38 19.88
C ASP A 464 -22.00 9.39 18.71
N LEU A 465 -21.28 9.72 17.64
CA LEU A 465 -21.16 8.89 16.45
C LEU A 465 -20.45 7.56 16.75
N GLU A 466 -19.29 7.59 17.40
CA GLU A 466 -18.47 6.37 17.60
C GLU A 466 -19.24 5.27 18.33
N PRO A 467 -19.92 5.51 19.49
CA PRO A 467 -20.69 4.47 20.16
C PRO A 467 -21.90 4.00 19.35
N ALA A 468 -22.55 4.89 18.57
CA ALA A 468 -23.69 4.51 17.71
C ALA A 468 -23.24 3.56 16.58
N VAL A 469 -22.13 3.84 15.94
CA VAL A 469 -21.51 2.97 14.91
C VAL A 469 -21.03 1.66 15.52
N ALA A 470 -20.37 1.70 16.69
CA ALA A 470 -19.92 0.49 17.38
C ALA A 470 -21.09 -0.43 17.76
N ALA A 471 -22.22 0.13 18.23
CA ALA A 471 -23.42 -0.63 18.53
C ALA A 471 -24.04 -1.25 17.27
N HIS A 472 -24.08 -0.51 16.14
CA HIS A 472 -24.56 -1.03 14.87
C HIS A 472 -23.81 -2.31 14.44
N TYR A 473 -22.47 -2.30 14.51
CA TYR A 473 -21.68 -3.45 14.12
C TYR A 473 -21.72 -4.62 15.14
N ARG A 474 -21.85 -4.35 16.44
CA ARG A 474 -21.95 -5.40 17.45
C ARG A 474 -23.31 -6.10 17.41
N ASP A 475 -24.38 -5.33 17.25
CA ASP A 475 -25.76 -5.82 17.38
C ASP A 475 -26.37 -6.20 16.03
N GLY A 476 -26.05 -5.46 14.98
CA GLY A 476 -26.72 -5.54 13.67
C GLY A 476 -26.12 -6.55 12.70
N LEU A 477 -24.82 -6.82 12.76
CA LEU A 477 -24.15 -7.76 11.87
C LEU A 477 -23.97 -9.17 12.44
N GLY A 478 -24.53 -9.43 13.65
CA GLY A 478 -24.65 -10.78 14.18
C GLY A 478 -23.31 -11.51 14.38
N CYS A 479 -22.25 -10.79 14.72
CA CYS A 479 -20.98 -11.39 15.08
C CYS A 479 -21.02 -11.93 16.50
N CYS A 480 -21.39 -13.18 16.66
CA CYS A 480 -21.13 -13.98 17.84
C CYS A 480 -19.78 -14.65 17.74
#